data_ad31a7c5464aafa34c82ec95fc38ae8d
#
_entry.id   ad31a7c5464aafa34c82ec95fc38ae8d
#
_cell.length_a   1.000
_cell.length_b   1.000
_cell.length_c   1.000
_cell.angle_alpha   90.00
_cell.angle_beta   90.00
_cell.angle_gamma   90.00
#
_symmetry.space_group_name_H-M   'P 1'
#
loop_
_entity.id
_entity.type
_entity.pdbx_description
1 polymer ?
#
loop_
_entity_poly.entity_id
_entity_poly.type
_entity_poly.pdbx_seq_one_letter_code
_entity_poly.pdbx_strand_id
1 'polypeptide(L)'
;LEAVASKDWLTNKVDRCVGGRVAKQQCVGPLQLPLNNVGVMALDFKSTEGIATTVGHSPIAALIDPVAGSRTAIAESLSNLVFAPINNGLAGVSLSANWMWACNNKGEDARLYEAVKGCSDFAIELGINIPTGKDSLSMKQKYADGDVIAPGTVIISAAGNCNDITRVVEPVLSKSG
;
A
#
# COMPACT_ATOMS: atom_id res chain seq x y z
N LEU A 1 -8.20 -26.66 -8.18
CA LEU A 1 -9.55 -27.02 -7.74
C LEU A 1 -10.30 -25.77 -7.31
N GLU A 2 -11.55 -25.63 -7.74
CA GLU A 2 -12.41 -24.49 -7.44
C GLU A 2 -12.55 -24.26 -5.92
N ALA A 3 -12.79 -25.30 -5.16
CA ALA A 3 -12.91 -25.24 -3.71
C ALA A 3 -11.64 -24.73 -2.99
N VAL A 4 -10.45 -24.88 -3.60
CA VAL A 4 -9.18 -24.37 -3.07
C VAL A 4 -8.93 -22.94 -3.54
N ALA A 5 -9.33 -22.60 -4.76
CA ALA A 5 -9.12 -21.28 -5.36
C ALA A 5 -10.11 -20.23 -4.82
N SER A 6 -11.35 -20.62 -4.51
CA SER A 6 -12.37 -19.70 -4.00
C SER A 6 -12.03 -19.27 -2.56
N LYS A 7 -11.70 -17.99 -2.42
CA LYS A 7 -11.34 -17.34 -1.13
C LYS A 7 -12.42 -16.38 -0.64
N ASP A 8 -13.54 -16.25 -1.32
CA ASP A 8 -14.58 -15.24 -1.04
C ASP A 8 -15.10 -15.30 0.38
N TRP A 9 -15.29 -16.49 0.93
CA TRP A 9 -15.72 -16.65 2.31
C TRP A 9 -14.68 -16.12 3.30
N LEU A 10 -13.39 -16.37 3.08
CA LEU A 10 -12.31 -15.87 3.92
C LEU A 10 -12.19 -14.35 3.80
N THR A 11 -12.05 -13.83 2.59
CA THR A 11 -11.82 -12.40 2.34
C THR A 11 -13.03 -11.54 2.66
N ASN A 12 -14.25 -12.05 2.43
CA ASN A 12 -15.49 -11.27 2.58
C ASN A 12 -16.23 -11.54 3.90
N LYS A 13 -15.80 -12.50 4.71
CA LYS A 13 -16.44 -12.84 6.00
C LYS A 13 -15.44 -12.88 7.15
N VAL A 14 -14.45 -13.79 7.08
CA VAL A 14 -13.56 -14.09 8.21
C VAL A 14 -12.53 -12.98 8.43
N ASP A 15 -11.86 -12.53 7.37
CA ASP A 15 -10.72 -11.61 7.48
C ASP A 15 -11.10 -10.12 7.55
N ARG A 16 -12.39 -9.81 7.49
CA ARG A 16 -12.87 -8.42 7.47
C ARG A 16 -12.82 -7.70 8.83
N CYS A 17 -12.91 -8.44 9.91
CA CYS A 17 -13.09 -7.89 11.26
C CYS A 17 -12.14 -8.51 12.28
N VAL A 18 -10.91 -8.79 11.90
CA VAL A 18 -9.91 -9.37 12.81
C VAL A 18 -9.69 -8.45 14.01
N GLY A 19 -9.85 -8.99 15.23
CA GLY A 19 -9.72 -8.25 16.48
C GLY A 19 -10.90 -7.32 16.83
N GLY A 20 -11.92 -7.21 15.98
CA GLY A 20 -13.16 -6.46 16.26
C GLY A 20 -13.01 -4.94 16.26
N ARG A 21 -11.84 -4.38 15.96
CA ARG A 21 -11.58 -2.95 15.98
C ARG A 21 -11.47 -2.30 14.60
N VAL A 22 -11.84 -3.02 13.54
CA VAL A 22 -11.84 -2.48 12.18
C VAL A 22 -12.93 -1.43 12.05
N ALA A 23 -12.54 -0.19 11.82
CA ALA A 23 -13.46 0.94 11.64
C ALA A 23 -13.98 1.04 10.20
N LYS A 24 -13.13 0.74 9.22
CA LYS A 24 -13.50 0.67 7.81
C LYS A 24 -12.94 -0.61 7.18
N GLN A 25 -13.84 -1.32 6.51
CA GLN A 25 -13.54 -2.58 5.83
C GLN A 25 -13.24 -2.35 4.34
N GLN A 26 -12.64 -3.35 3.72
CA GLN A 26 -12.38 -3.34 2.28
C GLN A 26 -13.67 -3.36 1.44
N CYS A 27 -14.71 -4.07 1.90
CA CYS A 27 -15.99 -4.17 1.19
C CYS A 27 -16.96 -3.10 1.68
N VAL A 28 -17.49 -2.33 0.75
CA VAL A 28 -18.33 -1.16 1.05
C VAL A 28 -19.57 -1.10 0.15
N GLY A 29 -20.54 -0.29 0.56
CA GLY A 29 -21.79 -0.06 -0.16
C GLY A 29 -22.75 -1.23 -0.17
N PRO A 30 -23.93 -1.06 -0.81
CA PRO A 30 -24.96 -2.10 -0.84
C PRO A 30 -24.53 -3.41 -1.49
N LEU A 31 -23.63 -3.33 -2.47
CA LEU A 31 -23.11 -4.51 -3.20
C LEU A 31 -21.92 -5.17 -2.49
N GLN A 32 -21.40 -4.57 -1.42
CA GLN A 32 -20.25 -5.07 -0.65
C GLN A 32 -19.03 -5.39 -1.54
N LEU A 33 -18.70 -4.49 -2.46
CA LEU A 33 -17.54 -4.62 -3.35
C LEU A 33 -16.25 -4.19 -2.63
N PRO A 34 -15.10 -4.82 -2.93
CA PRO A 34 -13.80 -4.51 -2.29
C PRO A 34 -13.16 -3.25 -2.90
N LEU A 35 -13.81 -2.11 -2.76
CA LEU A 35 -13.42 -0.83 -3.36
C LEU A 35 -12.65 0.10 -2.42
N ASN A 36 -12.60 -0.23 -1.12
CA ASN A 36 -11.96 0.64 -0.14
C ASN A 36 -10.47 0.29 0.00
N ASN A 37 -9.61 1.20 -0.42
CA ASN A 37 -8.14 1.02 -0.42
C ASN A 37 -7.46 1.59 0.84
N VAL A 38 -8.22 2.13 1.79
CA VAL A 38 -7.70 2.55 3.10
C VAL A 38 -8.23 1.62 4.19
N GLY A 39 -7.32 1.00 4.94
CA GLY A 39 -7.65 0.25 6.15
C GLY A 39 -7.61 1.16 7.36
N VAL A 40 -8.66 1.17 8.19
CA VAL A 40 -8.71 1.97 9.41
C VAL A 40 -9.08 1.10 10.60
N MET A 41 -8.25 1.13 11.63
CA MET A 41 -8.49 0.44 12.91
C MET A 41 -8.62 1.44 14.05
N ALA A 42 -9.59 1.21 14.93
CA ALA A 42 -9.69 1.93 16.19
C ALA A 42 -8.56 1.53 17.15
N LEU A 43 -8.04 2.45 17.93
CA LEU A 43 -7.04 2.15 18.98
C LEU A 43 -7.69 1.39 20.16
N ASP A 44 -8.93 1.71 20.46
CA ASP A 44 -9.70 1.05 21.51
C ASP A 44 -11.20 0.97 21.16
N PHE A 45 -12.03 0.51 22.08
CA PHE A 45 -13.49 0.40 21.91
C PHE A 45 -14.29 1.59 22.48
N LYS A 46 -13.64 2.66 22.92
CA LYS A 46 -14.28 3.77 23.62
C LYS A 46 -14.07 5.12 22.94
N SER A 47 -12.87 5.33 22.37
CA SER A 47 -12.51 6.58 21.69
C SER A 47 -12.84 6.51 20.19
N THR A 48 -12.71 7.65 19.52
CA THR A 48 -12.78 7.74 18.07
C THR A 48 -11.39 7.76 17.42
N GLU A 49 -10.34 7.61 18.20
CA GLU A 49 -8.97 7.59 17.69
C GLU A 49 -8.63 6.28 16.98
N GLY A 50 -7.83 6.36 15.93
CA GLY A 50 -7.46 5.22 15.15
C GLY A 50 -6.15 5.38 14.39
N ILE A 51 -5.82 4.34 13.62
CA ILE A 51 -4.70 4.33 12.67
C ILE A 51 -5.26 3.98 11.31
N ALA A 52 -4.90 4.78 10.30
CA ALA A 52 -5.14 4.47 8.90
C ALA A 52 -3.87 3.93 8.26
N THR A 53 -4.04 2.94 7.38
CA THR A 53 -2.95 2.34 6.61
C THR A 53 -3.37 2.14 5.16
N THR A 54 -2.41 2.31 4.25
CA THR A 54 -2.60 2.09 2.82
C THR A 54 -1.37 1.46 2.19
N VAL A 55 -1.53 0.99 0.97
CA VAL A 55 -0.43 0.42 0.17
C VAL A 55 -0.44 1.07 -1.20
N GLY A 56 0.76 1.29 -1.76
CA GLY A 56 0.96 1.70 -3.13
C GLY A 56 2.11 0.94 -3.78
N HIS A 57 1.99 0.62 -5.08
CA HIS A 57 3.04 -0.04 -5.85
C HIS A 57 2.82 0.18 -7.35
N SER A 58 3.88 0.22 -8.14
CA SER A 58 3.77 0.46 -9.58
C SER A 58 4.83 -0.31 -10.37
N PRO A 59 4.74 -1.65 -10.45
CA PRO A 59 5.76 -2.47 -11.10
C PRO A 59 5.87 -2.20 -12.60
N ILE A 60 4.76 -1.91 -13.29
CA ILE A 60 4.77 -1.63 -14.73
C ILE A 60 5.47 -0.29 -15.04
N ALA A 61 5.20 0.75 -14.27
CA ALA A 61 5.91 2.01 -14.41
C ALA A 61 7.41 1.84 -14.09
N ALA A 62 7.75 1.02 -13.09
CA ALA A 62 9.12 0.74 -12.71
C ALA A 62 9.91 -0.05 -13.79
N LEU A 63 9.24 -0.86 -14.61
CA LEU A 63 9.88 -1.50 -15.78
C LEU A 63 10.32 -0.47 -16.82
N ILE A 64 9.53 0.58 -17.01
CA ILE A 64 9.81 1.66 -17.97
C ILE A 64 10.87 2.61 -17.38
N ASP A 65 10.60 3.11 -16.18
CA ASP A 65 11.45 4.07 -15.46
C ASP A 65 11.41 3.77 -13.95
N PRO A 66 12.53 3.36 -13.34
CA PRO A 66 12.59 2.99 -11.93
C PRO A 66 12.29 4.18 -10.99
N VAL A 67 12.65 5.40 -11.38
CA VAL A 67 12.37 6.63 -10.63
C VAL A 67 10.86 6.92 -10.64
N ALA A 68 10.25 6.89 -11.82
CA ALA A 68 8.82 7.08 -11.96
C ALA A 68 8.02 6.02 -11.20
N GLY A 69 8.42 4.74 -11.27
CA GLY A 69 7.77 3.65 -10.56
C GLY A 69 7.79 3.84 -9.05
N SER A 70 8.91 4.24 -8.46
CA SER A 70 9.03 4.45 -7.02
C SER A 70 8.24 5.69 -6.55
N ARG A 71 8.27 6.78 -7.30
CA ARG A 71 7.44 7.98 -7.01
C ARG A 71 5.95 7.68 -7.11
N THR A 72 5.54 6.92 -8.14
CA THR A 72 4.14 6.51 -8.32
C THR A 72 3.67 5.62 -7.16
N ALA A 73 4.52 4.72 -6.65
CA ALA A 73 4.19 3.89 -5.49
C ALA A 73 3.90 4.74 -4.23
N ILE A 74 4.72 5.79 -3.97
CA ILE A 74 4.42 6.75 -2.90
C ILE A 74 3.11 7.50 -3.18
N ALA A 75 2.94 8.03 -4.39
CA ALA A 75 1.75 8.78 -4.76
C ALA A 75 0.47 7.95 -4.62
N GLU A 76 0.48 6.68 -5.02
CA GLU A 76 -0.65 5.77 -4.85
C GLU A 76 -0.99 5.54 -3.37
N SER A 77 0.02 5.26 -2.53
CA SER A 77 -0.22 5.07 -1.11
C SER A 77 -0.82 6.31 -0.43
N LEU A 78 -0.34 7.50 -0.79
CA LEU A 78 -0.85 8.76 -0.26
C LEU A 78 -2.24 9.11 -0.80
N SER A 79 -2.51 8.88 -2.09
CA SER A 79 -3.84 9.12 -2.68
C SER A 79 -4.92 8.22 -2.08
N ASN A 80 -4.57 7.00 -1.70
CA ASN A 80 -5.46 6.14 -0.93
C ASN A 80 -5.67 6.64 0.51
N LEU A 81 -4.63 7.24 1.12
CA LEU A 81 -4.67 7.69 2.50
C LEU A 81 -5.51 8.97 2.72
N VAL A 82 -5.71 9.81 1.68
CA VAL A 82 -6.45 11.08 1.79
C VAL A 82 -7.91 10.90 2.21
N PHE A 83 -8.45 9.69 2.12
CA PHE A 83 -9.81 9.37 2.55
C PHE A 83 -9.96 9.19 4.07
N ALA A 84 -8.84 9.19 4.81
CA ALA A 84 -8.82 9.17 6.27
C ALA A 84 -8.35 10.52 6.84
N PRO A 85 -8.93 11.00 7.96
CA PRO A 85 -8.55 12.28 8.58
C PRO A 85 -7.26 12.14 9.37
N ILE A 86 -6.13 12.14 8.66
CA ILE A 86 -4.80 12.00 9.25
C ILE A 86 -4.43 13.24 10.06
N ASN A 87 -3.96 13.03 11.29
CA ASN A 87 -3.45 14.08 12.16
C ASN A 87 -2.22 14.75 11.54
N ASN A 88 -2.19 16.07 11.51
CA ASN A 88 -1.10 16.87 10.95
C ASN A 88 -0.87 16.70 9.44
N GLY A 89 -1.84 16.14 8.70
CA GLY A 89 -1.72 15.94 7.24
C GLY A 89 -0.49 15.10 6.87
N LEU A 90 0.28 15.52 5.87
CA LEU A 90 1.46 14.79 5.40
C LEU A 90 2.54 14.64 6.48
N ALA A 91 2.70 15.63 7.37
CA ALA A 91 3.66 15.56 8.46
C ALA A 91 3.33 14.48 9.51
N GLY A 92 2.09 13.99 9.53
CA GLY A 92 1.65 12.90 10.39
C GLY A 92 1.75 11.51 9.75
N VAL A 93 2.29 11.41 8.52
CA VAL A 93 2.43 10.15 7.77
C VAL A 93 3.84 9.61 7.92
N SER A 94 3.94 8.29 8.14
CA SER A 94 5.19 7.53 8.02
C SER A 94 5.04 6.46 6.96
N LEU A 95 6.12 6.24 6.20
CA LEU A 95 6.16 5.23 5.14
C LEU A 95 7.06 4.05 5.54
N SER A 96 6.75 2.89 4.99
CA SER A 96 7.64 1.73 4.96
C SER A 96 7.87 1.31 3.51
N ALA A 97 9.13 1.10 3.12
CA ALA A 97 9.48 0.74 1.74
C ALA A 97 9.96 -0.72 1.68
N ASN A 98 9.22 -1.56 0.97
CA ASN A 98 9.57 -2.96 0.73
C ASN A 98 10.04 -3.13 -0.71
N TRP A 99 11.36 -3.33 -0.89
CA TRP A 99 12.00 -3.47 -2.19
C TRP A 99 12.05 -4.92 -2.63
N MET A 100 11.57 -5.20 -3.84
CA MET A 100 11.67 -6.50 -4.48
C MET A 100 12.36 -6.31 -5.83
N TRP A 101 13.60 -6.82 -5.96
CA TRP A 101 14.45 -6.53 -7.10
C TRP A 101 15.33 -7.72 -7.47
N ALA A 102 15.55 -7.93 -8.76
CA ALA A 102 16.39 -9.02 -9.24
C ALA A 102 17.81 -8.54 -9.53
N CYS A 103 18.51 -8.00 -8.51
CA CYS A 103 19.82 -7.32 -8.64
C CYS A 103 20.95 -8.15 -9.24
N ASN A 104 20.85 -9.48 -9.18
CA ASN A 104 21.85 -10.38 -9.79
C ASN A 104 21.76 -10.44 -11.33
N ASN A 105 20.89 -9.64 -11.95
CA ASN A 105 20.76 -9.53 -13.39
C ASN A 105 21.39 -8.22 -13.86
N LYS A 106 21.94 -8.26 -15.09
CA LYS A 106 22.72 -7.15 -15.66
C LYS A 106 21.90 -5.85 -15.65
N GLY A 107 22.44 -4.81 -14.98
CA GLY A 107 21.88 -3.46 -14.93
C GLY A 107 20.78 -3.25 -13.88
N GLU A 108 20.29 -4.31 -13.22
CA GLU A 108 19.22 -4.18 -12.23
C GLU A 108 19.69 -3.57 -10.92
N ASP A 109 20.95 -3.69 -10.56
CA ASP A 109 21.58 -3.00 -9.44
C ASP A 109 21.58 -1.48 -9.61
N ALA A 110 21.95 -0.99 -10.82
CA ALA A 110 21.87 0.43 -11.15
C ALA A 110 20.44 0.95 -11.13
N ARG A 111 19.50 0.18 -11.69
CA ARG A 111 18.06 0.53 -11.66
C ARG A 111 17.50 0.60 -10.25
N LEU A 112 17.91 -0.31 -9.36
CA LEU A 112 17.53 -0.25 -7.94
C LEU A 112 18.07 1.03 -7.30
N TYR A 113 19.33 1.39 -7.54
CA TYR A 113 19.90 2.62 -7.01
C TYR A 113 19.10 3.86 -7.44
N GLU A 114 18.76 3.95 -8.73
CA GLU A 114 17.94 5.05 -9.25
C GLU A 114 16.53 5.08 -8.62
N ALA A 115 15.89 3.91 -8.47
CA ALA A 115 14.60 3.80 -7.82
C ALA A 115 14.64 4.26 -6.35
N VAL A 116 15.64 3.81 -5.60
CA VAL A 116 15.83 4.20 -4.18
C VAL A 116 16.09 5.71 -4.08
N LYS A 117 16.96 6.24 -4.94
CA LYS A 117 17.24 7.68 -4.98
C LYS A 117 15.97 8.48 -5.31
N GLY A 118 15.23 8.09 -6.34
CA GLY A 118 13.97 8.75 -6.72
C GLY A 118 12.90 8.70 -5.64
N CYS A 119 12.81 7.57 -4.93
CA CYS A 119 11.92 7.42 -3.76
C CYS A 119 12.33 8.35 -2.62
N SER A 120 13.62 8.38 -2.28
CA SER A 120 14.17 9.22 -1.22
C SER A 120 14.00 10.70 -1.52
N ASP A 121 14.37 11.14 -2.71
CA ASP A 121 14.25 12.54 -3.13
C ASP A 121 12.78 13.01 -3.03
N PHE A 122 11.84 12.18 -3.48
CA PHE A 122 10.41 12.51 -3.43
C PHE A 122 9.87 12.53 -2.00
N ALA A 123 10.27 11.60 -1.15
CA ALA A 123 9.88 11.61 0.27
C ALA A 123 10.41 12.86 1.00
N ILE A 124 11.65 13.29 0.72
CA ILE A 124 12.24 14.52 1.25
C ILE A 124 11.46 15.75 0.76
N GLU A 125 11.13 15.81 -0.53
CA GLU A 125 10.35 16.90 -1.13
C GLU A 125 8.97 17.04 -0.48
N LEU A 126 8.32 15.90 -0.14
CA LEU A 126 7.04 15.87 0.57
C LEU A 126 7.15 16.10 2.09
N GLY A 127 8.34 16.05 2.66
CA GLY A 127 8.55 16.14 4.10
C GLY A 127 8.09 14.91 4.88
N ILE A 128 8.07 13.73 4.23
CA ILE A 128 7.60 12.45 4.82
C ILE A 128 8.80 11.56 5.09
N ASN A 129 8.82 10.90 6.26
CA ASN A 129 9.87 9.97 6.61
C ASN A 129 9.61 8.53 6.09
N ILE A 130 10.71 7.80 5.85
CA ILE A 130 10.70 6.36 5.58
C ILE A 130 11.58 5.68 6.64
N PRO A 131 11.07 5.47 7.87
CA PRO A 131 11.89 5.00 8.99
C PRO A 131 12.21 3.50 8.91
N THR A 132 11.51 2.76 8.09
CA THR A 132 11.63 1.30 8.01
C THR A 132 11.39 0.78 6.60
N GLY A 133 11.84 -0.43 6.37
CA GLY A 133 11.66 -1.14 5.12
C GLY A 133 12.41 -2.47 5.14
N LYS A 134 12.35 -3.17 4.04
CA LYS A 134 13.10 -4.41 3.81
C LYS A 134 13.33 -4.61 2.31
N ASP A 135 14.20 -5.54 1.97
CA ASP A 135 14.50 -5.88 0.59
C ASP A 135 14.45 -7.40 0.33
N SER A 136 14.28 -7.74 -0.95
CA SER A 136 14.42 -9.07 -1.51
C SER A 136 15.11 -8.92 -2.87
N LEU A 137 16.43 -9.20 -2.95
CA LEU A 137 17.26 -8.81 -4.09
C LEU A 137 17.53 -9.91 -5.12
N SER A 138 16.91 -11.07 -4.98
CA SER A 138 17.06 -12.22 -5.90
C SER A 138 15.74 -12.69 -6.49
N MET A 139 14.86 -11.75 -6.83
CA MET A 139 13.48 -12.00 -7.28
C MET A 139 13.42 -12.58 -8.70
N LYS A 140 13.73 -13.85 -8.83
CA LYS A 140 13.54 -14.60 -10.09
C LYS A 140 13.21 -16.07 -9.84
N GLN A 141 12.50 -16.67 -10.78
CA GLN A 141 12.18 -18.08 -10.80
C GLN A 141 12.92 -18.76 -11.96
N LYS A 142 13.65 -19.84 -11.66
CA LYS A 142 14.33 -20.66 -12.66
C LYS A 142 13.44 -21.78 -13.15
N TYR A 143 13.37 -21.96 -14.45
CA TYR A 143 12.71 -23.08 -15.14
C TYR A 143 13.72 -23.81 -16.03
N ALA A 144 13.32 -24.98 -16.54
CA ALA A 144 14.17 -25.79 -17.42
C ALA A 144 14.49 -25.10 -18.76
N ASP A 145 13.57 -24.28 -19.23
CA ASP A 145 13.60 -23.55 -20.50
C ASP A 145 14.02 -22.06 -20.38
N GLY A 146 14.31 -21.61 -19.15
CA GLY A 146 14.80 -20.24 -18.92
C GLY A 146 14.41 -19.67 -17.56
N ASP A 147 14.90 -18.48 -17.27
CA ASP A 147 14.59 -17.74 -16.03
C ASP A 147 13.46 -16.74 -16.28
N VAL A 148 12.50 -16.65 -15.34
CA VAL A 148 11.52 -15.56 -15.27
C VAL A 148 11.98 -14.58 -14.20
N ILE A 149 12.31 -13.37 -14.62
CA ILE A 149 12.78 -12.28 -13.76
C ILE A 149 11.59 -11.43 -13.34
N ALA A 150 11.41 -11.24 -12.04
CA ALA A 150 10.37 -10.35 -11.53
C ALA A 150 10.69 -8.89 -11.87
N PRO A 151 9.70 -8.04 -12.22
CA PRO A 151 9.93 -6.62 -12.39
C PRO A 151 10.42 -6.02 -11.07
N GLY A 152 11.44 -5.16 -11.14
CA GLY A 152 11.88 -4.40 -9.99
C GLY A 152 10.75 -3.48 -9.52
N THR A 153 10.43 -3.55 -8.22
CA THR A 153 9.35 -2.73 -7.65
C THR A 153 9.62 -2.39 -6.19
N VAL A 154 9.00 -1.30 -5.74
CA VAL A 154 8.84 -1.01 -4.32
C VAL A 154 7.37 -1.05 -3.96
N ILE A 155 7.05 -1.68 -2.83
CA ILE A 155 5.75 -1.59 -2.19
C ILE A 155 5.88 -0.61 -1.04
N ILE A 156 5.15 0.48 -1.13
CA ILE A 156 5.09 1.52 -0.10
C ILE A 156 3.86 1.27 0.77
N SER A 157 4.07 1.08 2.06
CA SER A 157 2.98 1.14 3.04
C SER A 157 3.02 2.51 3.70
N ALA A 158 1.89 3.21 3.74
CA ALA A 158 1.73 4.46 4.47
C ALA A 158 0.88 4.24 5.71
N ALA A 159 1.23 4.88 6.80
CA ALA A 159 0.46 4.85 8.05
C ALA A 159 0.39 6.24 8.69
N GLY A 160 -0.75 6.53 9.32
CA GLY A 160 -0.94 7.77 10.07
C GLY A 160 -2.05 7.64 11.11
N ASN A 161 -1.92 8.41 12.19
CA ASN A 161 -2.95 8.47 13.23
C ASN A 161 -4.14 9.30 12.77
N CYS A 162 -5.34 8.82 13.10
CA CYS A 162 -6.61 9.50 12.87
C CYS A 162 -7.22 9.96 14.19
N ASN A 163 -7.65 11.23 14.28
CA ASN A 163 -8.38 11.73 15.45
C ASN A 163 -9.82 11.23 15.51
N ASP A 164 -10.42 10.93 14.36
CA ASP A 164 -11.83 10.56 14.28
C ASP A 164 -12.07 9.56 13.15
N ILE A 165 -12.10 8.28 13.50
CA ILE A 165 -12.36 7.17 12.57
C ILE A 165 -13.78 7.20 11.97
N THR A 166 -14.70 7.98 12.53
CA THR A 166 -16.07 8.10 11.99
C THR A 166 -16.12 8.99 10.75
N ARG A 167 -15.08 9.78 10.50
CA ARG A 167 -14.96 10.72 9.38
C ARG A 167 -14.21 10.15 8.17
N VAL A 168 -13.91 8.87 8.15
CA VAL A 168 -13.31 8.21 6.98
C VAL A 168 -14.32 8.19 5.83
N VAL A 169 -13.88 8.62 4.66
CA VAL A 169 -14.71 8.66 3.45
C VAL A 169 -14.66 7.30 2.75
N GLU A 170 -15.81 6.78 2.38
CA GLU A 170 -15.96 5.53 1.63
C GLU A 170 -16.17 5.80 0.12
N PRO A 171 -15.74 4.91 -0.78
CA PRO A 171 -15.99 5.03 -2.22
C PRO A 171 -17.45 4.66 -2.58
N VAL A 172 -18.40 5.27 -1.89
CA VAL A 172 -19.83 5.07 -2.06
C VAL A 172 -20.49 6.43 -2.24
N LEU A 173 -21.12 6.63 -3.40
CA LEU A 173 -21.84 7.88 -3.66
C LEU A 173 -23.08 7.98 -2.77
N SER A 174 -23.21 9.07 -2.02
CA SER A 174 -24.40 9.36 -1.26
C SER A 174 -25.49 9.97 -2.16
N LYS A 175 -26.78 9.76 -1.81
CA LYS A 175 -27.90 10.36 -2.54
C LYS A 175 -27.97 11.90 -2.41
N SER A 176 -27.26 12.45 -1.47
CA SER A 176 -27.21 13.89 -1.20
C SER A 176 -26.10 14.65 -1.91
N GLY A 177 -25.37 13.97 -2.80
CA GLY A 177 -24.36 14.60 -3.69
C GLY A 177 -23.11 15.02 -2.94
#